data_0a7fac4d9f5bd927b5a7169127c48d8a
#
_entry.id   0a7fac4d9f5bd927b5a7169127c48d8a
#
_cell.length_a   1.000
_cell.length_b   1.000
_cell.length_c   1.000
_cell.angle_alpha   90.00
_cell.angle_beta   90.00
_cell.angle_gamma   90.00
#
_symmetry.space_group_name_H-M   'P 1'
#
loop_
_entity.id
_entity.type
_entity.pdbx_description
1 polymer ?
#
loop_
_entity_poly.entity_id
_entity_poly.type
_entity_poly.pdbx_seq_one_letter_code
_entity_poly.pdbx_strand_id
1 'polypeptide(L)'
;QQIIQAIQSTSLPIVNSSFTPAEVGLSDIQLIDLFESQVMSRHLDFQSRVMQKQGQSFYTIGSAGHEGNAACALAFRPNDMAFLHYRSAAFVIQRSKQVPDQTILYDMLLSFAASSDDPISGGRHKVLGSKSLFIPPQTSTIASHLPKAVGTAFSISLSRKVAVDNVLEKDGVVMCNFGDASSNHSTAQGAFN
;
A
#
# COMPACT_ATOMS: atom_id res chain seq x y z
N GLN A 1 -1.07 -16.34 21.81
CA GLN A 1 -1.77 -16.78 23.02
C GLN A 1 -2.10 -15.62 23.96
N GLN A 2 -1.15 -14.71 24.27
CA GLN A 2 -1.38 -13.55 25.17
C GLN A 2 -2.51 -12.63 24.71
N ILE A 3 -2.60 -12.31 23.40
CA ILE A 3 -3.67 -11.47 22.84
C ILE A 3 -5.04 -12.13 22.98
N ILE A 4 -5.12 -13.44 22.71
CA ILE A 4 -6.37 -14.19 22.84
C ILE A 4 -6.84 -14.19 24.29
N GLN A 5 -5.93 -14.37 25.26
CA GLN A 5 -6.24 -14.32 26.68
C GLN A 5 -6.69 -12.91 27.09
N ALA A 6 -6.05 -11.85 26.59
CA ALA A 6 -6.44 -10.47 26.85
C ALA A 6 -7.84 -10.14 26.29
N ILE A 7 -8.19 -10.64 25.11
CA ILE A 7 -9.53 -10.50 24.54
C ILE A 7 -10.56 -11.26 25.38
N GLN A 8 -10.27 -12.50 25.77
CA GLN A 8 -11.17 -13.33 26.58
C GLN A 8 -11.40 -12.77 27.98
N SER A 9 -10.40 -12.12 28.56
CA SER A 9 -10.49 -11.49 29.90
C SER A 9 -11.00 -10.05 29.88
N THR A 10 -11.34 -9.50 28.70
CA THR A 10 -11.72 -8.10 28.50
C THR A 10 -10.67 -7.10 29.05
N SER A 11 -9.43 -7.53 29.17
CA SER A 11 -8.30 -6.74 29.68
C SER A 11 -7.43 -6.13 28.58
N LEU A 12 -8.05 -5.71 27.47
CA LEU A 12 -7.33 -5.01 26.41
C LEU A 12 -6.81 -3.66 26.96
N PRO A 13 -5.57 -3.28 26.63
CA PRO A 13 -5.05 -2.01 27.05
C PRO A 13 -5.92 -0.87 26.49
N ILE A 14 -6.36 0.03 27.36
CA ILE A 14 -7.03 1.25 26.95
C ILE A 14 -5.97 2.12 26.26
N VAL A 15 -6.10 2.28 24.97
CA VAL A 15 -5.29 3.25 24.21
C VAL A 15 -5.91 4.62 24.47
N ASN A 16 -5.26 5.46 25.25
CA ASN A 16 -5.61 6.86 25.35
C ASN A 16 -5.25 7.54 24.02
N SER A 17 -6.19 7.52 23.07
CA SER A 17 -6.08 8.31 21.86
C SER A 17 -6.30 9.77 22.22
N SER A 18 -5.43 10.66 21.73
CA SER A 18 -5.61 12.11 21.86
C SER A 18 -6.73 12.64 20.97
N PHE A 19 -7.23 11.83 20.03
CA PHE A 19 -8.30 12.20 19.09
C PHE A 19 -9.33 11.08 18.99
N THR A 20 -10.58 11.47 18.91
CA THR A 20 -11.68 10.57 18.53
C THR A 20 -11.82 10.54 17.00
N PRO A 21 -12.39 9.48 16.43
CA PRO A 21 -12.65 9.40 15.00
C PRO A 21 -13.49 10.58 14.46
N ALA A 22 -14.49 11.01 15.22
CA ALA A 22 -15.35 12.13 14.86
C ALA A 22 -14.58 13.47 14.77
N GLU A 23 -13.58 13.69 15.65
CA GLU A 23 -12.75 14.89 15.62
C GLU A 23 -11.86 14.99 14.39
N VAL A 24 -11.53 13.85 13.76
CA VAL A 24 -10.78 13.77 12.50
C VAL A 24 -11.70 13.57 11.29
N GLY A 25 -13.01 13.70 11.47
CA GLY A 25 -14.00 13.64 10.40
C GLY A 25 -14.27 12.23 9.85
N LEU A 26 -13.96 11.19 10.59
CA LEU A 26 -14.24 9.80 10.21
C LEU A 26 -15.56 9.32 10.80
N SER A 27 -16.40 8.75 9.95
CA SER A 27 -17.61 8.03 10.36
C SER A 27 -17.28 6.61 10.83
N ASP A 28 -18.18 6.01 11.60
CA ASP A 28 -18.05 4.61 12.04
C ASP A 28 -17.95 3.63 10.86
N ILE A 29 -18.67 3.92 9.78
CA ILE A 29 -18.61 3.10 8.54
C ILE A 29 -17.22 3.17 7.94
N GLN A 30 -16.61 4.35 7.86
CA GLN A 30 -15.24 4.50 7.34
C GLN A 30 -14.20 3.81 8.24
N LEU A 31 -14.41 3.79 9.56
CA LEU A 31 -13.54 3.06 10.48
C LEU A 31 -13.60 1.55 10.26
N ILE A 32 -14.83 1.02 10.12
CA ILE A 32 -15.04 -0.41 9.82
C ILE A 32 -14.40 -0.76 8.48
N ASP A 33 -14.58 0.08 7.48
CA ASP A 33 -14.01 -0.10 6.15
C ASP A 33 -12.46 -0.09 6.15
N LEU A 34 -11.86 0.83 6.90
CA LEU A 34 -10.41 0.86 7.12
C LEU A 34 -9.90 -0.40 7.84
N PHE A 35 -10.59 -0.83 8.89
CA PHE A 35 -10.25 -2.02 9.64
C PHE A 35 -10.36 -3.27 8.76
N GLU A 36 -11.41 -3.39 7.96
CA GLU A 36 -11.58 -4.46 7.00
C GLU A 36 -10.40 -4.56 6.04
N SER A 37 -9.94 -3.44 5.48
CA SER A 37 -8.78 -3.41 4.57
C SER A 37 -7.49 -3.89 5.25
N GLN A 38 -7.30 -3.56 6.52
CA GLN A 38 -6.17 -4.06 7.32
C GLN A 38 -6.27 -5.57 7.56
N VAL A 39 -7.45 -6.04 7.93
CA VAL A 39 -7.72 -7.48 8.16
C VAL A 39 -7.54 -8.27 6.87
N MET A 40 -8.07 -7.78 5.74
CA MET A 40 -7.88 -8.42 4.43
C MET A 40 -6.41 -8.53 4.06
N SER A 41 -5.61 -7.50 4.31
CA SER A 41 -4.16 -7.54 4.10
C SER A 41 -3.49 -8.67 4.92
N ARG A 42 -3.92 -8.85 6.18
CA ARG A 42 -3.43 -9.96 7.03
C ARG A 42 -3.89 -11.33 6.54
N HIS A 43 -5.10 -11.44 6.05
CA HIS A 43 -5.58 -12.69 5.45
C HIS A 43 -4.81 -13.06 4.19
N LEU A 44 -4.44 -12.10 3.35
CA LEU A 44 -3.54 -12.33 2.21
C LEU A 44 -2.18 -12.87 2.66
N ASP A 45 -1.63 -12.36 3.77
CA ASP A 45 -0.37 -12.89 4.33
C ASP A 45 -0.51 -14.37 4.74
N PHE A 46 -1.62 -14.74 5.36
CA PHE A 46 -1.88 -16.15 5.70
C PHE A 46 -2.06 -17.00 4.45
N GLN A 47 -2.81 -16.49 3.46
CA GLN A 47 -3.01 -17.20 2.21
C GLN A 47 -1.69 -17.41 1.45
N SER A 48 -0.80 -16.41 1.43
CA SER A 48 0.51 -16.54 0.79
C SER A 48 1.36 -17.65 1.42
N ARG A 49 1.28 -17.83 2.75
CA ARG A 49 1.95 -18.93 3.45
C ARG A 49 1.36 -20.29 3.12
N VAL A 50 0.03 -20.36 2.96
CA VAL A 50 -0.64 -21.59 2.50
C VAL A 50 -0.17 -21.96 1.10
N MET A 51 -0.19 -21.00 0.17
CA MET A 51 0.30 -21.19 -1.20
C MET A 51 1.77 -21.63 -1.24
N GLN A 52 2.63 -21.03 -0.40
CA GLN A 52 4.03 -21.44 -0.30
C GLN A 52 4.18 -22.90 0.16
N LYS A 53 3.44 -23.31 1.19
CA LYS A 53 3.45 -24.69 1.69
C LYS A 53 2.95 -25.70 0.64
N GLN A 54 2.09 -25.26 -0.26
CA GLN A 54 1.58 -26.05 -1.38
C GLN A 54 2.47 -26.01 -2.63
N GLY A 55 3.60 -25.32 -2.58
CA GLY A 55 4.49 -25.15 -3.73
C GLY A 55 3.98 -24.21 -4.83
N GLN A 56 2.95 -23.42 -4.53
CA GLN A 56 2.30 -22.47 -5.46
C GLN A 56 2.90 -21.05 -5.38
N SER A 57 3.83 -20.81 -4.47
CA SER A 57 4.49 -19.51 -4.28
C SER A 57 5.94 -19.73 -3.83
N PHE A 58 6.82 -18.77 -4.13
CA PHE A 58 8.26 -18.91 -3.88
C PHE A 58 8.66 -18.49 -2.47
N TYR A 59 8.25 -17.31 -2.01
CA TYR A 59 8.52 -16.79 -0.68
C TYR A 59 7.37 -15.93 -0.19
N THR A 60 7.33 -15.65 1.10
CA THR A 60 6.29 -14.82 1.69
C THR A 60 6.88 -13.57 2.31
N ILE A 61 6.25 -12.42 2.06
CA ILE A 61 6.54 -11.16 2.73
C ILE A 61 5.22 -10.63 3.27
N GLY A 62 5.10 -10.59 4.59
CA GLY A 62 3.87 -10.11 5.23
C GLY A 62 3.76 -8.60 5.26
N SER A 63 2.55 -8.12 5.51
CA SER A 63 2.19 -6.70 5.62
C SER A 63 2.41 -6.11 7.01
N ALA A 64 2.89 -6.91 7.97
CA ALA A 64 3.04 -6.52 9.36
C ALA A 64 3.78 -5.18 9.53
N GLY A 65 3.15 -4.26 10.28
CA GLY A 65 3.63 -2.90 10.51
C GLY A 65 3.21 -1.87 9.46
N HIS A 66 2.62 -2.30 8.33
CA HIS A 66 2.19 -1.42 7.25
C HIS A 66 0.65 -1.38 7.06
N GLU A 67 -0.10 -2.07 7.90
CA GLU A 67 -1.56 -2.11 7.81
C GLU A 67 -2.19 -0.73 7.98
N GLY A 68 -1.61 0.12 8.81
CA GLY A 68 -2.05 1.51 9.04
C GLY A 68 -2.02 2.39 7.77
N ASN A 69 -1.30 1.99 6.72
CA ASN A 69 -1.30 2.69 5.44
C ASN A 69 -2.67 2.72 4.73
N ALA A 70 -3.65 1.92 5.16
CA ALA A 70 -5.03 2.05 4.74
C ALA A 70 -5.59 3.46 4.99
N ALA A 71 -5.23 4.08 6.13
CA ALA A 71 -5.63 5.45 6.43
C ALA A 71 -5.07 6.47 5.42
N CYS A 72 -3.82 6.28 4.98
CA CYS A 72 -3.26 7.11 3.92
C CYS A 72 -4.04 6.96 2.60
N ALA A 73 -4.45 5.73 2.26
CA ALA A 73 -5.24 5.49 1.04
C ALA A 73 -6.59 6.20 1.07
N LEU A 74 -7.20 6.38 2.24
CA LEU A 74 -8.43 7.14 2.39
C LEU A 74 -8.19 8.66 2.33
N ALA A 75 -7.05 9.13 2.83
CA ALA A 75 -6.72 10.56 2.91
C ALA A 75 -6.26 11.16 1.58
N PHE A 76 -5.64 10.37 0.71
CA PHE A 76 -5.17 10.82 -0.60
C PHE A 76 -6.21 10.53 -1.69
N ARG A 77 -6.28 11.39 -2.69
CA ARG A 77 -7.18 11.20 -3.85
C ARG A 77 -6.76 9.95 -4.65
N PRO A 78 -7.69 9.24 -5.30
CA PRO A 78 -7.37 8.09 -6.15
C PRO A 78 -6.39 8.41 -7.30
N ASN A 79 -6.38 9.66 -7.80
CA ASN A 79 -5.51 10.14 -8.86
C ASN A 79 -4.18 10.76 -8.36
N ASP A 80 -3.95 10.83 -7.05
CA ASP A 80 -2.64 11.13 -6.48
C ASP A 80 -1.75 9.87 -6.59
N MET A 81 -0.62 9.98 -7.30
CA MET A 81 0.24 8.82 -7.54
C MET A 81 0.90 8.34 -6.24
N ALA A 82 0.84 7.04 -5.99
CA ALA A 82 1.38 6.44 -4.79
C ALA A 82 2.50 5.42 -5.10
N PHE A 83 3.71 5.74 -4.65
CA PHE A 83 4.86 4.82 -4.67
C PHE A 83 4.92 4.09 -3.33
N LEU A 84 4.61 2.80 -3.36
CA LEU A 84 4.35 2.02 -2.16
C LEU A 84 5.54 1.14 -1.77
N HIS A 85 5.66 0.89 -0.48
CA HIS A 85 6.46 -0.21 0.02
C HIS A 85 5.80 -1.55 -0.33
N TYR A 86 6.58 -2.59 -0.55
CA TYR A 86 6.09 -3.93 -0.93
C TYR A 86 5.21 -4.61 0.15
N ARG A 87 5.12 -4.04 1.36
CA ARG A 87 4.23 -4.50 2.43
C ARG A 87 2.90 -3.76 2.48
N SER A 88 2.66 -2.79 1.60
CA SER A 88 1.52 -1.86 1.69
C SER A 88 0.25 -2.41 1.03
N ALA A 89 -0.03 -3.71 1.17
CA ALA A 89 -1.23 -4.32 0.63
C ALA A 89 -2.51 -3.64 1.16
N ALA A 90 -2.56 -3.27 2.44
CA ALA A 90 -3.71 -2.59 3.02
C ALA A 90 -4.03 -1.25 2.36
N PHE A 91 -3.00 -0.49 1.92
CA PHE A 91 -3.19 0.73 1.13
C PHE A 91 -3.89 0.43 -0.21
N VAL A 92 -3.39 -0.59 -0.93
CA VAL A 92 -3.94 -0.94 -2.25
C VAL A 92 -5.38 -1.41 -2.12
N ILE A 93 -5.68 -2.26 -1.11
CA ILE A 93 -7.05 -2.74 -0.84
C ILE A 93 -7.98 -1.56 -0.53
N GLN A 94 -7.57 -0.65 0.36
CA GLN A 94 -8.40 0.50 0.72
C GLN A 94 -8.63 1.43 -0.48
N ARG A 95 -7.60 1.72 -1.27
CA ARG A 95 -7.74 2.57 -2.47
C ARG A 95 -8.63 1.92 -3.53
N SER A 96 -8.59 0.60 -3.67
CA SER A 96 -9.41 -0.11 -4.65
C SER A 96 -10.91 0.03 -4.38
N LYS A 97 -11.32 0.22 -3.14
CA LYS A 97 -12.73 0.46 -2.78
C LYS A 97 -13.28 1.79 -3.28
N GLN A 98 -12.40 2.72 -3.66
CA GLN A 98 -12.78 4.03 -4.20
C GLN A 98 -12.87 4.03 -5.74
N VAL A 99 -12.48 2.94 -6.39
CA VAL A 99 -12.49 2.80 -7.85
C VAL A 99 -13.29 1.55 -8.21
N PRO A 100 -14.32 1.66 -9.07
CA PRO A 100 -15.16 0.50 -9.42
C PRO A 100 -14.39 -0.58 -10.18
N ASP A 101 -14.95 -1.77 -10.20
CA ASP A 101 -14.51 -2.92 -11.03
C ASP A 101 -13.07 -3.38 -10.79
N GLN A 102 -12.60 -3.31 -9.52
CA GLN A 102 -11.27 -3.75 -9.15
C GLN A 102 -11.26 -5.22 -8.67
N THR A 103 -10.30 -5.99 -9.18
CA THR A 103 -10.05 -7.40 -8.80
C THR A 103 -8.80 -7.55 -7.92
N ILE A 104 -8.46 -6.52 -7.14
CA ILE A 104 -7.14 -6.35 -6.53
C ILE A 104 -6.70 -7.52 -5.63
N LEU A 105 -7.63 -8.15 -4.91
CA LEU A 105 -7.30 -9.33 -4.08
C LEU A 105 -6.88 -10.52 -4.96
N TYR A 106 -7.60 -10.73 -6.05
CA TYR A 106 -7.28 -11.77 -7.02
C TYR A 106 -5.95 -11.48 -7.72
N ASP A 107 -5.72 -10.25 -8.17
CA ASP A 107 -4.48 -9.82 -8.81
C ASP A 107 -3.26 -10.02 -7.88
N MET A 108 -3.41 -9.73 -6.58
CA MET A 108 -2.37 -10.01 -5.59
C MET A 108 -2.08 -11.51 -5.44
N LEU A 109 -3.10 -12.37 -5.50
CA LEU A 109 -2.90 -13.82 -5.48
C LEU A 109 -2.20 -14.32 -6.75
N LEU A 110 -2.52 -13.77 -7.91
CA LEU A 110 -1.80 -14.03 -9.16
C LEU A 110 -0.33 -13.63 -9.06
N SER A 111 -0.05 -12.48 -8.45
CA SER A 111 1.33 -12.02 -8.20
C SER A 111 2.06 -12.95 -7.21
N PHE A 112 1.39 -13.49 -6.19
CA PHE A 112 2.00 -14.46 -5.26
C PHE A 112 2.33 -15.78 -5.95
N ALA A 113 1.52 -16.19 -6.93
CA ALA A 113 1.75 -17.37 -7.73
C ALA A 113 2.77 -17.13 -8.89
N ALA A 114 3.21 -15.89 -9.10
CA ALA A 114 3.96 -15.47 -10.29
C ALA A 114 3.26 -15.91 -11.59
N SER A 115 1.95 -15.76 -11.64
CA SER A 115 1.13 -16.13 -12.79
C SER A 115 1.39 -15.20 -13.98
N SER A 116 1.39 -15.76 -15.19
CA SER A 116 1.39 -14.97 -16.42
C SER A 116 0.17 -14.07 -16.56
N ASP A 117 -0.92 -14.39 -15.86
CA ASP A 117 -2.16 -13.64 -15.87
C ASP A 117 -2.15 -12.45 -14.89
N ASP A 118 -1.06 -12.26 -14.13
CA ASP A 118 -0.88 -11.07 -13.28
C ASP A 118 -0.85 -9.81 -14.17
N PRO A 119 -1.84 -8.92 -14.05
CA PRO A 119 -1.96 -7.75 -14.93
C PRO A 119 -0.84 -6.72 -14.75
N ILE A 120 -0.07 -6.82 -13.67
CA ILE A 120 1.00 -5.87 -13.35
C ILE A 120 2.36 -6.33 -13.84
N SER A 121 2.69 -7.59 -13.66
CA SER A 121 4.04 -8.09 -13.90
C SER A 121 4.14 -9.22 -14.92
N GLY A 122 3.03 -9.85 -15.27
CA GLY A 122 3.00 -10.94 -16.24
C GLY A 122 3.92 -12.10 -15.87
N GLY A 123 3.99 -12.46 -14.58
CA GLY A 123 4.76 -13.61 -14.13
C GLY A 123 5.93 -13.31 -13.18
N ARG A 124 6.05 -12.10 -12.66
CA ARG A 124 7.03 -11.79 -11.60
C ARG A 124 6.40 -11.95 -10.23
N HIS A 125 7.13 -12.59 -9.35
CA HIS A 125 6.65 -12.85 -8.00
C HIS A 125 6.57 -11.57 -7.17
N LYS A 126 5.38 -11.35 -6.58
CA LYS A 126 5.11 -10.32 -5.57
C LYS A 126 5.46 -8.89 -6.00
N VAL A 127 5.03 -8.51 -7.16
CA VAL A 127 5.04 -7.11 -7.60
C VAL A 127 3.72 -6.46 -7.18
N LEU A 128 3.81 -5.35 -6.46
CA LEU A 128 2.66 -4.57 -6.02
C LEU A 128 2.46 -3.38 -6.96
N GLY A 129 1.27 -3.20 -7.48
CA GLY A 129 0.95 -2.07 -8.36
C GLY A 129 -0.44 -2.17 -8.95
N SER A 130 -0.93 -1.09 -9.51
CA SER A 130 -2.18 -1.05 -10.28
C SER A 130 -2.24 0.24 -11.09
N LYS A 131 -2.41 0.13 -12.39
CA LYS A 131 -2.54 1.30 -13.27
C LYS A 131 -3.79 2.11 -12.96
N SER A 132 -4.93 1.45 -12.75
CA SER A 132 -6.22 2.08 -12.43
C SER A 132 -6.22 2.81 -11.09
N LEU A 133 -5.36 2.38 -10.16
CA LEU A 133 -5.23 2.98 -8.84
C LEU A 133 -4.07 4.00 -8.74
N PHE A 134 -3.43 4.35 -9.86
CA PHE A 134 -2.26 5.24 -9.87
C PHE A 134 -1.13 4.76 -8.95
N ILE A 135 -0.89 3.44 -8.94
CA ILE A 135 0.17 2.80 -8.16
C ILE A 135 1.18 2.17 -9.12
N PRO A 136 2.34 2.81 -9.36
CA PRO A 136 3.39 2.21 -10.20
C PRO A 136 3.90 0.89 -9.64
N PRO A 137 4.32 -0.06 -10.50
CA PRO A 137 4.82 -1.35 -10.06
C PRO A 137 6.01 -1.21 -9.09
N GLN A 138 5.91 -1.87 -7.93
CA GLN A 138 6.94 -1.93 -6.91
C GLN A 138 7.33 -3.37 -6.63
N THR A 139 8.61 -3.64 -6.80
CA THR A 139 9.24 -4.92 -6.41
C THR A 139 9.66 -4.89 -4.94
N SER A 140 10.22 -6.00 -4.45
CA SER A 140 10.77 -6.09 -3.08
C SER A 140 12.11 -5.37 -2.90
N THR A 141 12.60 -4.62 -3.88
CA THR A 141 13.87 -3.89 -3.81
C THR A 141 13.74 -2.66 -2.91
N ILE A 142 14.52 -2.64 -1.84
CA ILE A 142 14.51 -1.58 -0.82
C ILE A 142 14.85 -0.22 -1.46
N ALA A 143 14.09 0.81 -1.10
CA ALA A 143 14.27 2.21 -1.49
C ALA A 143 14.22 2.53 -3.00
N SER A 144 14.07 1.53 -3.90
CA SER A 144 14.15 1.72 -5.36
C SER A 144 13.08 2.66 -5.92
N HIS A 145 12.01 2.88 -5.21
CA HIS A 145 10.87 3.72 -5.61
C HIS A 145 11.02 5.19 -5.19
N LEU A 146 11.91 5.52 -4.25
CA LEU A 146 12.06 6.88 -3.73
C LEU A 146 12.49 7.88 -4.82
N PRO A 147 13.55 7.62 -5.63
CA PRO A 147 13.93 8.53 -6.72
C PRO A 147 12.82 8.69 -7.76
N LYS A 148 12.04 7.63 -8.01
CA LYS A 148 10.90 7.69 -8.93
C LYS A 148 9.81 8.62 -8.39
N ALA A 149 9.50 8.54 -7.09
CA ALA A 149 8.53 9.42 -6.45
C ALA A 149 8.96 10.89 -6.51
N VAL A 150 10.23 11.18 -6.20
CA VAL A 150 10.78 12.54 -6.30
C VAL A 150 10.72 13.05 -7.74
N GLY A 151 11.15 12.25 -8.72
CA GLY A 151 11.09 12.62 -10.13
C GLY A 151 9.66 12.87 -10.60
N THR A 152 8.69 12.07 -10.14
CA THR A 152 7.28 12.25 -10.45
C THR A 152 6.73 13.54 -9.85
N ALA A 153 7.03 13.84 -8.60
CA ALA A 153 6.63 15.10 -7.96
C ALA A 153 7.24 16.31 -8.67
N PHE A 154 8.52 16.21 -9.05
CA PHE A 154 9.20 17.25 -9.83
C PHE A 154 8.53 17.46 -11.19
N SER A 155 8.06 16.38 -11.86
CA SER A 155 7.41 16.48 -13.17
C SER A 155 6.13 17.32 -13.15
N ILE A 156 5.38 17.32 -12.04
CA ILE A 156 4.19 18.17 -11.88
C ILE A 156 4.56 19.65 -11.97
N SER A 157 5.63 20.04 -11.30
CA SER A 157 6.12 21.43 -11.32
C SER A 157 6.74 21.81 -12.66
N LEU A 158 7.49 20.89 -13.27
CA LEU A 158 8.14 21.10 -14.56
C LEU A 158 7.13 21.23 -15.70
N SER A 159 6.13 20.34 -15.78
CA SER A 159 5.11 20.38 -16.82
C SER A 159 4.35 21.72 -16.87
N ARG A 160 4.10 22.32 -15.69
CA ARG A 160 3.51 23.66 -15.60
C ARG A 160 4.42 24.74 -16.18
N LYS A 161 5.73 24.64 -15.96
CA LYS A 161 6.71 25.63 -16.46
C LYS A 161 6.93 25.54 -17.96
N VAL A 162 6.92 24.34 -18.51
CA VAL A 162 7.18 24.10 -19.94
C VAL A 162 5.90 23.96 -20.77
N ALA A 163 4.72 24.17 -20.17
CA ALA A 163 3.40 24.08 -20.78
C ALA A 163 3.15 22.74 -21.53
N VAL A 164 3.60 21.64 -20.96
CA VAL A 164 3.38 20.28 -21.46
C VAL A 164 2.33 19.60 -20.62
N ASP A 165 1.43 18.85 -21.27
CA ASP A 165 0.43 18.07 -20.58
C ASP A 165 1.06 16.97 -19.72
N ASN A 166 0.51 16.79 -18.52
CA ASN A 166 0.89 15.75 -17.58
C ASN A 166 -0.35 14.91 -17.27
N VAL A 167 -0.13 13.61 -17.04
CA VAL A 167 -1.18 12.70 -16.58
C VAL A 167 -1.59 12.95 -15.13
N LEU A 168 -0.76 13.70 -14.40
CA LEU A 168 -0.99 14.09 -13.02
C LEU A 168 -1.68 15.45 -12.96
N GLU A 169 -2.57 15.60 -12.00
CA GLU A 169 -3.22 16.89 -11.74
C GLU A 169 -2.21 17.97 -11.38
N LYS A 170 -2.53 19.22 -11.74
CA LYS A 170 -1.64 20.37 -11.47
C LYS A 170 -1.40 20.59 -9.97
N ASP A 171 -2.37 20.25 -9.15
CA ASP A 171 -2.32 20.28 -7.67
C ASP A 171 -2.11 18.89 -7.07
N GLY A 172 -1.72 17.91 -7.90
CA GLY A 172 -1.50 16.54 -7.50
C GLY A 172 -0.38 16.39 -6.47
N VAL A 173 -0.55 15.41 -5.62
CA VAL A 173 0.43 15.01 -4.61
C VAL A 173 1.01 13.65 -4.99
N VAL A 174 2.30 13.47 -4.76
CA VAL A 174 2.94 12.17 -4.90
C VAL A 174 3.22 11.60 -3.51
N MET A 175 2.52 10.54 -3.18
CA MET A 175 2.71 9.84 -1.92
C MET A 175 3.81 8.80 -2.09
N CYS A 176 4.74 8.73 -1.14
CA CYS A 176 5.78 7.71 -1.11
C CYS A 176 5.89 7.13 0.29
N ASN A 177 5.62 5.84 0.45
CA ASN A 177 5.87 5.17 1.71
C ASN A 177 6.98 4.15 1.61
N PHE A 178 7.75 4.02 2.68
CA PHE A 178 8.91 3.13 2.73
C PHE A 178 9.14 2.64 4.17
N GLY A 179 9.91 1.58 4.31
CA GLY A 179 10.29 1.05 5.64
C GLY A 179 11.40 1.88 6.28
N ASP A 180 11.54 1.77 7.59
CA ASP A 180 12.56 2.44 8.40
C ASP A 180 13.98 2.15 7.92
N ALA A 181 14.29 0.90 7.59
CA ALA A 181 15.59 0.52 7.04
C ALA A 181 15.91 1.22 5.71
N SER A 182 14.90 1.57 4.92
CA SER A 182 15.07 2.27 3.66
C SER A 182 15.63 3.69 3.85
N SER A 183 15.38 4.34 4.98
CA SER A 183 15.84 5.70 5.26
C SER A 183 17.36 5.82 5.30
N ASN A 184 18.06 4.77 5.68
CA ASN A 184 19.53 4.70 5.70
C ASN A 184 20.14 4.21 4.39
N HIS A 185 19.33 3.86 3.40
CA HIS A 185 19.84 3.38 2.12
C HIS A 185 20.37 4.54 1.28
N SER A 186 21.50 4.33 0.58
CA SER A 186 22.11 5.35 -0.29
C SER A 186 21.15 5.92 -1.33
N THR A 187 20.28 5.07 -1.88
CA THR A 187 19.24 5.49 -2.83
C THR A 187 18.23 6.46 -2.21
N ALA A 188 17.89 6.29 -0.91
CA ALA A 188 17.02 7.26 -0.21
C ALA A 188 17.73 8.59 -0.02
N GLN A 189 18.99 8.56 0.42
CA GLN A 189 19.79 9.79 0.57
C GLN A 189 19.94 10.51 -0.76
N GLY A 190 20.22 9.78 -1.85
CA GLY A 190 20.29 10.36 -3.20
C GLY A 190 18.97 10.88 -3.74
N ALA A 191 17.84 10.38 -3.25
CA ALA A 191 16.53 10.90 -3.64
C ALA A 191 16.17 12.21 -2.92
N PHE A 192 16.66 12.40 -1.68
CA PHE A 192 16.36 13.60 -0.87
C PHE A 192 17.31 14.77 -1.16
N ASN A 193 18.48 14.52 -1.73
CA ASN A 193 19.45 15.54 -2.13
C ASN A 193 19.19 16.07 -3.56
#